data_2a849823979deda2991e717889fe4324
#
_entry.id   2a849823979deda2991e717889fe4324
#
_cell.length_a   1.000
_cell.length_b   1.000
_cell.length_c   1.000
_cell.angle_alpha   90.00
_cell.angle_beta   90.00
_cell.angle_gamma   90.00
#
_symmetry.space_group_name_H-M   'P 1'
#
loop_
_entity.id
_entity.type
_entity.pdbx_description
1 polymer ?
#
loop_
_entity_poly.entity_id
_entity_poly.type
_entity_poly.pdbx_seq_one_letter_code
_entity_poly.pdbx_strand_id
1 'polypeptide(L)'
;MIILIIHIVISFILDGLLSNYISTNIINPSYFRTIYSVVSLVVIFSYFDEHKKYIYILLILGSLFDIVYTNTFLLNIVIFFIIYLIINILNNYIPNNILTINLKSILAILAYHILSFLILSLVNYHTYNISTLGIILYRSIIMTIIYTSISYSILKKAYYKIYDKKVK
;
A
#
# COMPACT_ATOMS: atom_id res chain seq x y z
N MET A 1 2.05 -3.83 -18.61
CA MET A 1 1.24 -2.74 -18.04
C MET A 1 -0.14 -3.20 -17.56
N ILE A 2 -0.94 -3.87 -18.39
CA ILE A 2 -2.30 -4.35 -18.03
C ILE A 2 -2.31 -5.19 -16.73
N ILE A 3 -1.40 -6.14 -16.56
CA ILE A 3 -1.33 -7.01 -15.37
C ILE A 3 -1.09 -6.21 -14.09
N LEU A 4 -0.25 -5.17 -14.17
CA LEU A 4 0.02 -4.30 -13.02
C LEU A 4 -1.23 -3.50 -12.62
N ILE A 5 -1.97 -2.99 -13.61
CA ILE A 5 -3.24 -2.27 -13.38
C ILE A 5 -4.29 -3.21 -12.77
N ILE A 6 -4.44 -4.42 -13.31
CA ILE A 6 -5.35 -5.44 -12.76
C ILE A 6 -5.00 -5.74 -11.30
N HIS A 7 -3.71 -5.88 -10.99
CA HIS A 7 -3.27 -6.14 -9.61
C HIS A 7 -3.65 -5.00 -8.65
N ILE A 8 -3.49 -3.72 -9.07
CA ILE A 8 -3.92 -2.56 -8.28
C ILE A 8 -5.43 -2.58 -8.06
N VAL A 9 -6.22 -2.84 -9.11
CA VAL A 9 -7.69 -2.89 -9.02
C VAL A 9 -8.12 -4.00 -8.04
N ILE A 10 -7.52 -5.17 -8.12
CA ILE A 10 -7.80 -6.26 -7.17
C ILE A 10 -7.45 -5.83 -5.74
N SER A 11 -6.29 -5.20 -5.53
CA SER A 11 -5.87 -4.72 -4.21
C SER A 11 -6.85 -3.68 -3.64
N PHE A 12 -7.31 -2.76 -4.49
CA PHE A 12 -8.30 -1.75 -4.12
C PHE A 12 -9.65 -2.38 -3.72
N ILE A 13 -10.12 -3.37 -4.48
CA ILE A 13 -11.35 -4.11 -4.14
C ILE A 13 -11.17 -4.87 -2.82
N LEU A 14 -10.00 -5.49 -2.59
CA LEU A 14 -9.70 -6.18 -1.35
C LEU A 14 -9.72 -5.24 -0.13
N ASP A 15 -9.22 -4.01 -0.27
CA ASP A 15 -9.32 -3.01 0.80
C ASP A 15 -10.80 -2.76 1.19
N GLY A 16 -11.69 -2.63 0.21
CA GLY A 16 -13.12 -2.43 0.47
C GLY A 16 -13.81 -3.66 1.06
N LEU A 17 -13.59 -4.84 0.48
CA LEU A 17 -14.22 -6.07 0.95
C LEU A 17 -13.79 -6.41 2.38
N LEU A 18 -12.49 -6.37 2.66
CA LEU A 18 -11.97 -6.76 3.96
C LEU A 18 -12.22 -5.70 5.04
N SER A 19 -12.32 -4.42 4.69
CA SER A 19 -12.72 -3.39 5.66
C SER A 19 -14.17 -3.57 6.13
N ASN A 20 -15.06 -4.06 5.26
CA ASN A 20 -16.47 -4.29 5.59
C ASN A 20 -16.69 -5.60 6.38
N TYR A 21 -15.94 -6.65 6.05
CA TYR A 21 -16.08 -7.95 6.72
C TYR A 21 -15.33 -8.02 8.06
N ILE A 22 -14.23 -7.30 8.19
CA ILE A 22 -13.42 -7.30 9.39
C ILE A 22 -13.85 -6.08 10.22
N SER A 23 -14.82 -6.30 11.07
CA SER A 23 -15.45 -5.38 12.03
C SER A 23 -14.69 -4.06 12.27
N THR A 24 -15.38 -2.96 12.00
CA THR A 24 -14.96 -1.58 12.27
C THR A 24 -14.91 -1.19 13.75
N ASN A 25 -15.11 -2.14 14.67
CA ASN A 25 -15.03 -1.88 16.10
C ASN A 25 -13.59 -1.50 16.49
N ILE A 26 -13.39 -0.23 16.76
CA ILE A 26 -12.12 0.36 17.25
C ILE A 26 -11.66 -0.33 18.54
N ILE A 27 -12.59 -0.82 19.37
CA ILE A 27 -12.33 -1.51 20.65
C ILE A 27 -11.75 -2.91 20.43
N ASN A 28 -12.13 -3.58 19.35
CA ASN A 28 -11.55 -4.85 18.92
C ASN A 28 -11.05 -4.71 17.47
N PRO A 29 -9.93 -4.03 17.23
CA PRO A 29 -9.35 -3.94 15.91
C PRO A 29 -9.01 -5.36 15.46
N SER A 30 -9.68 -5.83 14.41
CA SER A 30 -9.50 -7.16 13.86
C SER A 30 -8.03 -7.46 13.56
N TYR A 31 -7.64 -8.71 13.78
CA TYR A 31 -6.28 -9.21 13.84
C TYR A 31 -5.43 -9.02 12.55
N PHE A 32 -6.00 -8.57 11.43
CA PHE A 32 -5.33 -8.58 10.13
C PHE A 32 -5.68 -7.34 9.31
N ARG A 33 -5.22 -6.18 9.76
CA ARG A 33 -5.50 -4.93 9.05
C ARG A 33 -4.26 -4.44 8.31
N THR A 34 -4.18 -4.71 7.02
CA THR A 34 -3.22 -4.03 6.12
C THR A 34 -3.97 -3.22 5.08
N ILE A 35 -3.26 -2.37 4.35
CA ILE A 35 -3.80 -1.62 3.22
C ILE A 35 -3.19 -2.23 1.96
N TYR A 36 -3.97 -3.09 1.32
CA TYR A 36 -3.53 -3.87 0.16
C TYR A 36 -3.13 -2.98 -1.01
N SER A 37 -3.82 -1.85 -1.21
CA SER A 37 -3.47 -0.86 -2.24
C SER A 37 -2.08 -0.26 -2.04
N VAL A 38 -1.71 0.10 -0.80
CA VAL A 38 -0.38 0.61 -0.47
C VAL A 38 0.68 -0.45 -0.73
N VAL A 39 0.46 -1.68 -0.27
CA VAL A 39 1.38 -2.81 -0.53
C VAL A 39 1.54 -3.04 -2.02
N SER A 40 0.44 -3.04 -2.78
CA SER A 40 0.46 -3.19 -4.23
C SER A 40 1.29 -2.12 -4.92
N LEU A 41 1.14 -0.86 -4.51
CA LEU A 41 1.96 0.25 -5.02
C LEU A 41 3.46 0.00 -4.79
N VAL A 42 3.86 -0.44 -3.60
CA VAL A 42 5.27 -0.74 -3.29
C VAL A 42 5.82 -1.86 -4.17
N VAL A 43 5.07 -2.96 -4.29
CA VAL A 43 5.50 -4.12 -5.11
C VAL A 43 5.60 -3.73 -6.58
N ILE A 44 4.60 -3.01 -7.11
CA ILE A 44 4.56 -2.59 -8.51
C ILE A 44 5.70 -1.63 -8.83
N PHE A 45 6.06 -0.73 -7.92
CA PHE A 45 7.16 0.20 -8.12
C PHE A 45 8.46 -0.48 -8.48
N SER A 46 8.68 -1.71 -7.97
CA SER A 46 9.86 -2.52 -8.28
C SER A 46 9.94 -3.00 -9.74
N TYR A 47 8.85 -2.90 -10.50
CA TYR A 47 8.73 -3.33 -11.90
C TYR A 47 8.42 -2.18 -12.86
N PHE A 48 8.36 -0.96 -12.36
CA PHE A 48 8.07 0.22 -13.18
C PHE A 48 9.34 0.97 -13.53
N ASP A 49 9.67 1.05 -14.82
CA ASP A 49 10.82 1.83 -15.32
C ASP A 49 10.47 3.33 -15.48
N GLU A 50 9.18 3.63 -15.63
CA GLU A 50 8.72 4.99 -15.92
C GLU A 50 8.07 5.65 -14.69
N HIS A 51 8.84 6.42 -13.92
CA HIS A 51 8.38 7.15 -12.73
C HIS A 51 7.15 8.04 -12.99
N LYS A 52 7.08 8.71 -14.14
CA LYS A 52 5.93 9.58 -14.48
C LYS A 52 4.61 8.81 -14.51
N LYS A 53 4.58 7.66 -15.19
CA LYS A 53 3.36 6.82 -15.26
C LYS A 53 2.96 6.28 -13.91
N TYR A 54 3.94 5.94 -13.07
CA TYR A 54 3.67 5.48 -11.72
C TYR A 54 3.02 6.56 -10.86
N ILE A 55 3.49 7.81 -10.95
CA ILE A 55 2.89 8.95 -10.23
C ILE A 55 1.44 9.17 -10.65
N TYR A 56 1.10 9.07 -11.94
CA TYR A 56 -0.30 9.18 -12.38
C TYR A 56 -1.19 8.09 -11.77
N ILE A 57 -0.72 6.83 -11.73
CA ILE A 57 -1.45 5.72 -11.12
C ILE A 57 -1.67 6.00 -9.63
N LEU A 58 -0.65 6.47 -8.94
CA LEU A 58 -0.70 6.81 -7.52
C LEU A 58 -1.71 7.93 -7.23
N LEU A 59 -1.73 9.00 -8.03
CA LEU A 59 -2.66 10.09 -7.88
C LEU A 59 -4.11 9.64 -8.09
N ILE A 60 -4.36 8.84 -9.13
CA ILE A 60 -5.69 8.27 -9.39
C ILE A 60 -6.13 7.37 -8.24
N LEU A 61 -5.24 6.49 -7.77
CA LEU A 61 -5.58 5.55 -6.69
C LEU A 61 -5.81 6.29 -5.36
N GLY A 62 -5.00 7.32 -5.06
CA GLY A 62 -5.18 8.15 -3.87
C GLY A 62 -6.52 8.91 -3.90
N SER A 63 -6.89 9.47 -5.06
CA SER A 63 -8.18 10.13 -5.23
C SER A 63 -9.36 9.18 -5.05
N LEU A 64 -9.27 7.98 -5.63
CA LEU A 64 -10.30 6.95 -5.45
C LEU A 64 -10.39 6.50 -3.99
N PHE A 65 -9.26 6.40 -3.30
CA PHE A 65 -9.22 6.02 -1.89
C PHE A 65 -9.88 7.08 -1.01
N ASP A 66 -9.63 8.36 -1.29
CA ASP A 66 -10.26 9.48 -0.59
C ASP A 66 -11.78 9.48 -0.77
N ILE A 67 -12.27 9.25 -1.98
CA ILE A 67 -13.72 9.28 -2.30
C ILE A 67 -14.45 8.06 -1.74
N VAL A 68 -13.86 6.87 -1.91
CA VAL A 68 -14.57 5.61 -1.66
C VAL A 68 -14.45 5.14 -0.21
N TYR A 69 -13.29 5.31 0.41
CA TYR A 69 -13.01 4.67 1.70
C TYR A 69 -12.90 5.61 2.89
N THR A 70 -12.41 6.83 2.70
CA THR A 70 -12.13 7.71 3.82
C THR A 70 -13.04 8.93 3.87
N ASN A 71 -13.75 9.23 2.78
CA ASN A 71 -14.55 10.43 2.62
C ASN A 71 -13.77 11.71 3.03
N THR A 72 -12.49 11.73 2.66
CA THR A 72 -11.56 12.83 2.93
C THR A 72 -11.21 13.54 1.63
N PHE A 73 -10.64 14.72 1.72
CA PHE A 73 -10.18 15.46 0.55
C PHE A 73 -8.65 15.55 0.55
N LEU A 74 -8.00 14.99 -0.48
CA LEU A 74 -6.55 15.01 -0.72
C LEU A 74 -5.68 14.28 0.33
N LEU A 75 -6.23 13.70 1.39
CA LEU A 75 -5.47 13.07 2.45
C LEU A 75 -4.64 11.89 1.93
N ASN A 76 -5.29 10.94 1.26
CA ASN A 76 -4.61 9.74 0.77
C ASN A 76 -3.72 10.04 -0.44
N ILE A 77 -4.04 11.05 -1.24
CA ILE A 77 -3.15 11.52 -2.31
C ILE A 77 -1.81 11.97 -1.72
N VAL A 78 -1.84 12.80 -0.67
CA VAL A 78 -0.62 13.31 -0.02
C VAL A 78 0.16 12.16 0.63
N ILE A 79 -0.52 11.28 1.37
CA ILE A 79 0.13 10.15 2.04
C ILE A 79 0.78 9.21 1.03
N PHE A 80 0.08 8.84 -0.05
CA PHE A 80 0.62 7.94 -1.09
C PHE A 80 1.82 8.57 -1.79
N PHE A 81 1.78 9.89 -2.01
CA PHE A 81 2.92 10.60 -2.59
C PHE A 81 4.14 10.60 -1.66
N ILE A 82 3.95 10.82 -0.35
CA ILE A 82 5.04 10.74 0.62
C ILE A 82 5.61 9.31 0.68
N ILE A 83 4.75 8.29 0.68
CA ILE A 83 5.19 6.88 0.62
C ILE A 83 6.01 6.61 -0.64
N TYR A 84 5.57 7.13 -1.79
CA TYR A 84 6.35 7.01 -3.04
C TYR A 84 7.75 7.61 -2.88
N LEU A 85 7.89 8.81 -2.29
CA LEU A 85 9.21 9.42 -2.06
C LEU A 85 10.10 8.55 -1.17
N ILE A 86 9.55 8.00 -0.08
CA ILE A 86 10.27 7.09 0.83
C ILE A 86 10.75 5.85 0.06
N ILE A 87 9.87 5.19 -0.70
CA ILE A 87 10.22 3.98 -1.44
C ILE A 87 11.20 4.27 -2.57
N ASN A 88 11.08 5.42 -3.24
CA ASN A 88 12.02 5.84 -4.28
C ASN A 88 13.44 6.00 -3.71
N ILE A 89 13.56 6.63 -2.54
CA ILE A 89 14.86 6.75 -1.85
C ILE A 89 15.40 5.35 -1.50
N LEU A 90 14.57 4.49 -0.91
CA LEU A 90 14.99 3.14 -0.52
C LEU A 90 15.41 2.27 -1.72
N ASN A 91 14.79 2.44 -2.88
CA ASN A 91 15.15 1.69 -4.08
C ASN A 91 16.54 2.03 -4.62
N ASN A 92 17.05 3.22 -4.35
CA ASN A 92 18.40 3.61 -4.76
C ASN A 92 19.50 2.89 -3.94
N TYR A 93 19.18 2.47 -2.72
CA TYR A 93 20.14 1.86 -1.79
C TYR A 93 19.94 0.36 -1.59
N ILE A 94 18.72 -0.12 -1.78
CA ILE A 94 18.34 -1.49 -1.41
C ILE A 94 17.81 -2.23 -2.65
N PRO A 95 18.44 -3.34 -3.07
CA PRO A 95 18.01 -4.12 -4.23
C PRO A 95 16.59 -4.69 -4.04
N ASN A 96 15.90 -4.97 -5.15
CA ASN A 96 14.54 -5.48 -5.15
C ASN A 96 14.52 -7.02 -5.13
N ASN A 97 14.56 -7.59 -3.94
CA ASN A 97 14.33 -9.01 -3.69
C ASN A 97 13.13 -9.20 -2.75
N ILE A 98 12.68 -10.44 -2.53
CA ILE A 98 11.48 -10.73 -1.73
C ILE A 98 11.60 -10.21 -0.28
N LEU A 99 12.77 -10.29 0.33
CA LEU A 99 12.98 -9.85 1.71
C LEU A 99 12.95 -8.31 1.79
N THR A 100 13.65 -7.65 0.88
CA THR A 100 13.73 -6.19 0.88
C THR A 100 12.41 -5.54 0.49
N ILE A 101 11.65 -6.14 -0.42
CA ILE A 101 10.30 -5.67 -0.78
C ILE A 101 9.34 -5.85 0.41
N ASN A 102 9.42 -6.95 1.17
CA ASN A 102 8.68 -7.08 2.41
C ASN A 102 9.02 -5.97 3.41
N LEU A 103 10.30 -5.66 3.62
CA LEU A 103 10.72 -4.55 4.47
C LEU A 103 10.18 -3.20 3.99
N LYS A 104 10.28 -2.91 2.69
CA LYS A 104 9.75 -1.68 2.09
C LYS A 104 8.22 -1.58 2.28
N SER A 105 7.49 -2.69 2.12
CA SER A 105 6.04 -2.73 2.33
C SER A 105 5.66 -2.51 3.80
N ILE A 106 6.39 -3.09 4.74
CA ILE A 106 6.18 -2.83 6.17
C ILE A 106 6.40 -1.36 6.48
N LEU A 107 7.52 -0.78 6.02
CA LEU A 107 7.81 0.65 6.23
C LEU A 107 6.73 1.54 5.60
N ALA A 108 6.22 1.19 4.42
CA ALA A 108 5.15 1.93 3.77
C ALA A 108 3.84 1.91 4.57
N ILE A 109 3.46 0.74 5.12
CA ILE A 109 2.25 0.59 5.95
C ILE A 109 2.40 1.34 7.29
N LEU A 110 3.57 1.24 7.92
CA LEU A 110 3.87 2.01 9.13
C LEU A 110 3.79 3.53 8.86
N ALA A 111 4.42 3.99 7.77
CA ALA A 111 4.35 5.38 7.36
C ALA A 111 2.91 5.83 7.08
N TYR A 112 2.10 5.00 6.40
CA TYR A 112 0.70 5.30 6.14
C TYR A 112 -0.09 5.55 7.44
N HIS A 113 -0.01 4.64 8.39
CA HIS A 113 -0.77 4.76 9.65
C HIS A 113 -0.29 5.93 10.50
N ILE A 114 1.03 6.15 10.57
CA ILE A 114 1.61 7.26 11.31
C ILE A 114 1.21 8.61 10.68
N LEU A 115 1.35 8.75 9.37
CA LEU A 115 0.99 9.98 8.66
C LEU A 115 -0.51 10.26 8.74
N SER A 116 -1.36 9.25 8.56
CA SER A 116 -2.81 9.39 8.72
C SER A 116 -3.17 9.86 10.13
N PHE A 117 -2.58 9.25 11.16
CA PHE A 117 -2.80 9.65 12.54
C PHE A 117 -2.36 11.10 12.80
N LEU A 118 -1.18 11.49 12.33
CA LEU A 118 -0.65 12.85 12.50
C LEU A 118 -1.52 13.89 11.80
N ILE A 119 -1.88 13.66 10.54
CA ILE A 119 -2.68 14.61 9.76
C ILE A 119 -4.08 14.76 10.38
N LEU A 120 -4.74 13.65 10.74
CA LEU A 120 -6.07 13.69 11.36
C LEU A 120 -6.03 14.32 12.75
N SER A 121 -4.95 14.12 13.50
CA SER A 121 -4.73 14.78 14.79
C SER A 121 -4.59 16.31 14.66
N LEU A 122 -3.85 16.77 13.62
CA LEU A 122 -3.68 18.21 13.35
C LEU A 122 -4.99 18.90 12.99
N VAL A 123 -5.92 18.18 12.35
CA VAL A 123 -7.26 18.70 12.00
C VAL A 123 -8.27 18.53 13.15
N ASN A 124 -7.80 18.09 14.33
CA ASN A 124 -8.65 17.76 15.49
C ASN A 124 -9.72 16.68 15.21
N TYR A 125 -9.47 15.84 14.21
CA TYR A 125 -10.31 14.69 13.88
C TYR A 125 -9.76 13.44 14.57
N HIS A 126 -9.92 13.38 15.90
CA HIS A 126 -9.44 12.24 16.68
C HIS A 126 -10.34 11.02 16.52
N THR A 127 -9.79 9.99 15.92
CA THR A 127 -10.48 8.69 15.76
C THR A 127 -10.06 7.68 16.83
N TYR A 128 -8.84 7.78 17.37
CA TYR A 128 -8.30 6.83 18.36
C TYR A 128 -7.03 7.34 19.05
N ASN A 129 -6.66 6.69 20.18
CA ASN A 129 -5.49 7.05 21.00
C ASN A 129 -4.19 6.44 20.46
N ILE A 130 -3.04 6.94 20.92
CA ILE A 130 -1.70 6.44 20.59
C ILE A 130 -1.54 4.95 20.88
N SER A 131 -2.11 4.45 21.99
CA SER A 131 -2.09 3.02 22.32
C SER A 131 -2.78 2.16 21.27
N THR A 132 -3.90 2.64 20.74
CA THR A 132 -4.63 1.97 19.64
C THR A 132 -3.83 1.98 18.35
N LEU A 133 -3.13 3.09 18.05
CA LEU A 133 -2.20 3.14 16.91
C LEU A 133 -1.13 2.05 17.02
N GLY A 134 -0.50 1.88 18.18
CA GLY A 134 0.51 0.82 18.39
C GLY A 134 -0.03 -0.58 18.10
N ILE A 135 -1.26 -0.87 18.52
CA ILE A 135 -1.92 -2.15 18.24
C ILE A 135 -2.18 -2.33 16.74
N ILE A 136 -2.66 -1.29 16.04
CA ILE A 136 -2.89 -1.32 14.60
C ILE A 136 -1.58 -1.59 13.86
N LEU A 137 -0.50 -0.89 14.19
CA LEU A 137 0.81 -1.07 13.58
C LEU A 137 1.31 -2.50 13.74
N TYR A 138 1.28 -3.05 14.95
CA TYR A 138 1.72 -4.42 15.22
C TYR A 138 0.91 -5.45 14.41
N ARG A 139 -0.41 -5.30 14.36
CA ARG A 139 -1.30 -6.25 13.67
C ARG A 139 -1.22 -6.18 12.16
N SER A 140 -0.90 -5.01 11.59
CA SER A 140 -0.77 -4.84 10.15
C SER A 140 0.46 -5.57 9.57
N ILE A 141 1.51 -5.82 10.36
CA ILE A 141 2.77 -6.39 9.88
C ILE A 141 2.58 -7.78 9.29
N ILE A 142 1.88 -8.68 9.98
CA ILE A 142 1.74 -10.08 9.57
C ILE A 142 1.06 -10.18 8.21
N MET A 143 -0.07 -9.50 8.04
CA MET A 143 -0.82 -9.53 6.79
C MET A 143 -0.09 -8.82 5.65
N THR A 144 0.66 -7.77 5.97
CA THR A 144 1.54 -7.09 5.01
C THR A 144 2.58 -8.05 4.45
N ILE A 145 3.26 -8.84 5.29
CA ILE A 145 4.27 -9.82 4.85
C ILE A 145 3.63 -10.87 3.94
N ILE A 146 2.50 -11.44 4.35
CA ILE A 146 1.79 -12.46 3.57
C ILE A 146 1.40 -11.92 2.20
N TYR A 147 0.73 -10.77 2.17
CA TYR A 147 0.23 -10.19 0.93
C TYR A 147 1.37 -9.73 0.02
N THR A 148 2.42 -9.11 0.55
CA THR A 148 3.60 -8.70 -0.22
C THR A 148 4.26 -9.91 -0.87
N SER A 149 4.43 -11.00 -0.14
CA SER A 149 5.09 -12.21 -0.65
C SER A 149 4.29 -12.87 -1.78
N ILE A 150 2.96 -12.91 -1.65
CA ILE A 150 2.05 -13.41 -2.69
C ILE A 150 2.11 -12.50 -3.92
N SER A 151 1.93 -11.20 -3.73
CA SER A 151 1.92 -10.18 -4.78
C SER A 151 3.23 -10.16 -5.56
N TYR A 152 4.37 -10.17 -4.86
CA TYR A 152 5.69 -10.24 -5.48
C TYR A 152 5.86 -11.49 -6.33
N SER A 153 5.44 -12.65 -5.82
CA SER A 153 5.57 -13.93 -6.53
C SER A 153 4.73 -13.97 -7.81
N ILE A 154 3.51 -13.44 -7.75
CA ILE A 154 2.59 -13.36 -8.92
C ILE A 154 3.16 -12.40 -9.96
N LEU A 155 3.53 -11.19 -9.56
CA LEU A 155 4.03 -10.16 -10.48
C LEU A 155 5.37 -10.55 -11.09
N LYS A 156 6.25 -11.17 -10.31
CA LYS A 156 7.53 -11.69 -10.81
C LYS A 156 7.32 -12.71 -11.95
N LYS A 157 6.45 -13.70 -11.75
CA LYS A 157 6.13 -14.69 -12.79
C LYS A 157 5.51 -14.04 -14.04
N ALA A 158 4.61 -13.09 -13.84
CA ALA A 158 3.96 -12.39 -14.94
C ALA A 158 4.96 -11.52 -15.73
N TYR A 159 5.87 -10.84 -15.05
CA TYR A 159 6.90 -10.01 -15.67
C TYR A 159 7.87 -10.84 -16.52
N TYR A 160 8.41 -11.94 -16.00
CA TYR A 160 9.30 -12.82 -16.75
C TYR A 160 8.61 -13.42 -17.98
N LYS A 161 7.35 -13.85 -17.87
CA LYS A 161 6.60 -14.40 -19.01
C LYS A 161 6.41 -13.40 -20.15
N ILE A 162 6.35 -12.10 -19.84
CA ILE A 162 6.23 -11.03 -20.83
C ILE A 162 7.59 -10.72 -21.45
N TYR A 163 8.65 -10.73 -20.64
CA TYR A 163 10.01 -10.44 -21.10
C TYR A 163 10.53 -11.51 -22.05
N ASP A 164 10.36 -12.78 -21.71
CA ASP A 164 10.73 -13.93 -22.58
C ASP A 164 9.99 -13.93 -23.92
N LYS A 165 8.76 -13.39 -23.96
CA LYS A 165 8.02 -13.23 -25.22
C LYS A 165 8.51 -12.09 -26.12
N LYS A 166 9.22 -11.12 -25.57
CA LYS A 166 9.79 -9.99 -26.36
C LYS A 166 11.17 -10.30 -26.93
N VAL A 167 11.84 -11.33 -26.40
CA VAL A 167 13.20 -11.74 -26.83
C VAL A 167 13.14 -12.85 -27.89
N LYS A 168 11.98 -13.46 -28.12
CA LYS A 168 11.68 -14.38 -29.24
C LYS A 168 10.96 -13.64 -30.36
#